data_8fbe7c04ee31caa5e8d31bee3162f42c
#
_entry.id   8fbe7c04ee31caa5e8d31bee3162f42c
#
_cell.length_a   1.000
_cell.length_b   1.000
_cell.length_c   1.000
_cell.angle_alpha   90.00
_cell.angle_beta   90.00
_cell.angle_gamma   90.00
#
_symmetry.space_group_name_H-M   'P 1'
#
loop_
_entity.id
_entity.type
_entity.pdbx_description
1 polymer ?
#
loop_
_entity_poly.entity_id
_entity_poly.type
_entity_poly.pdbx_seq_one_letter_code
_entity_poly.pdbx_strand_id
1 'polypeptide(L)'
;MAQLEADYPGIRFVYVTGHLDGTGAAENLNLRNQQIRDYCAANNKTLFDFADIESYDPNGISNYMVLKADDHCDYDSNGDGSSDANWAANWVAANPSQELTILASTICSDCCAHSQPLNCALKGRAAWWL
;
A
#
# COMPACT_ATOMS: atom_id res chain seq x y z
N MET A 1 5.53 -17.25 -13.10
CA MET A 1 4.74 -17.74 -11.94
C MET A 1 4.02 -19.04 -12.25
N ALA A 2 3.19 -19.17 -13.30
CA ALA A 2 2.45 -20.41 -13.60
C ALA A 2 3.32 -21.69 -13.63
N GLN A 3 4.54 -21.61 -14.17
CA GLN A 3 5.48 -22.75 -14.17
C GLN A 3 5.91 -23.12 -12.74
N LEU A 4 6.21 -22.11 -11.89
CA LEU A 4 6.59 -22.39 -10.49
C LEU A 4 5.45 -23.04 -9.71
N GLU A 5 4.22 -22.61 -9.93
CA GLU A 5 3.04 -23.22 -9.29
C GLU A 5 2.85 -24.68 -9.73
N ALA A 6 3.12 -24.98 -11.02
CA ALA A 6 3.07 -26.35 -11.53
C ALA A 6 4.20 -27.22 -10.96
N ASP A 7 5.40 -26.68 -10.84
CA ASP A 7 6.57 -27.40 -10.33
C ASP A 7 6.50 -27.64 -8.81
N TYR A 8 5.78 -26.76 -8.08
CA TYR A 8 5.67 -26.81 -6.61
C TYR A 8 4.21 -26.76 -6.13
N PRO A 9 3.39 -27.78 -6.42
CA PRO A 9 1.95 -27.77 -6.13
C PRO A 9 1.61 -27.75 -4.63
N GLY A 10 2.57 -28.04 -3.76
CA GLY A 10 2.41 -27.96 -2.30
C GLY A 10 2.70 -26.58 -1.70
N ILE A 11 3.14 -25.61 -2.51
CA ILE A 11 3.46 -24.25 -2.07
C ILE A 11 2.34 -23.30 -2.45
N ARG A 12 1.89 -22.48 -1.50
CA ARG A 12 0.99 -21.38 -1.78
C ARG A 12 1.80 -20.17 -2.21
N PHE A 13 1.59 -19.72 -3.44
CA PHE A 13 2.20 -18.50 -3.97
C PHE A 13 1.28 -17.30 -3.71
N VAL A 14 1.86 -16.21 -3.27
CA VAL A 14 1.19 -14.93 -3.10
C VAL A 14 1.73 -13.96 -4.15
N TYR A 15 0.84 -13.38 -4.92
CA TYR A 15 1.17 -12.32 -5.86
C TYR A 15 1.15 -10.99 -5.11
N VAL A 16 2.09 -10.11 -5.42
CA VAL A 16 2.22 -8.82 -4.74
C VAL A 16 2.26 -7.71 -5.78
N THR A 17 1.47 -6.66 -5.60
CA THR A 17 1.61 -5.43 -6.39
C THR A 17 2.88 -4.68 -5.98
N GLY A 18 3.44 -3.87 -6.89
CA GLY A 18 4.51 -2.93 -6.54
C GLY A 18 3.99 -1.81 -5.64
N HIS A 19 4.90 -1.18 -4.89
CA HIS A 19 4.60 0.00 -4.05
C HIS A 19 4.20 1.22 -4.91
N LEU A 20 3.65 2.26 -4.28
CA LEU A 20 3.42 3.54 -4.95
C LEU A 20 4.76 4.28 -5.15
N ASP A 21 4.90 4.98 -6.27
CA ASP A 21 6.13 5.67 -6.68
C ASP A 21 5.95 7.17 -6.95
N GLY A 22 4.79 7.73 -6.57
CA GLY A 22 4.48 9.14 -6.78
C GLY A 22 4.07 9.51 -8.20
N THR A 23 4.02 8.55 -9.13
CA THR A 23 3.70 8.86 -10.54
C THR A 23 2.21 8.96 -10.82
N GLY A 24 1.37 8.32 -9.99
CA GLY A 24 -0.09 8.42 -10.07
C GLY A 24 -0.77 7.31 -10.85
N ALA A 25 -2.09 7.43 -10.97
CA ALA A 25 -2.97 6.34 -11.41
C ALA A 25 -2.80 5.91 -12.88
N ALA A 26 -2.40 6.82 -13.76
CA ALA A 26 -2.30 6.56 -15.20
C ALA A 26 -0.94 6.03 -15.65
N GLU A 27 0.04 6.00 -14.75
CA GLU A 27 1.41 5.67 -15.09
C GLU A 27 1.70 4.17 -15.08
N ASN A 28 2.86 3.80 -15.63
CA ASN A 28 3.19 2.42 -15.97
C ASN A 28 3.14 1.48 -14.74
N LEU A 29 3.60 1.93 -13.58
CA LEU A 29 3.58 1.10 -12.37
C LEU A 29 2.15 0.67 -12.00
N ASN A 30 1.22 1.64 -11.93
CA ASN A 30 -0.16 1.32 -11.61
C ASN A 30 -0.83 0.46 -12.70
N LEU A 31 -0.52 0.68 -13.98
CA LEU A 31 -1.00 -0.18 -15.06
C LEU A 31 -0.52 -1.63 -14.88
N ARG A 32 0.72 -1.85 -14.44
CA ARG A 32 1.24 -3.19 -14.14
C ARG A 32 0.60 -3.79 -12.89
N ASN A 33 0.39 -2.99 -11.86
CA ASN A 33 -0.34 -3.42 -10.68
C ASN A 33 -1.76 -3.88 -11.04
N GLN A 34 -2.44 -3.15 -11.93
CA GLN A 34 -3.76 -3.55 -12.41
C GLN A 34 -3.72 -4.89 -13.17
N GLN A 35 -2.71 -5.13 -13.99
CA GLN A 35 -2.54 -6.44 -14.64
C GLN A 35 -2.36 -7.59 -13.64
N ILE A 36 -1.65 -7.35 -12.52
CA ILE A 36 -1.51 -8.34 -11.45
C ILE A 36 -2.87 -8.61 -10.79
N ARG A 37 -3.64 -7.56 -10.47
CA ARG A 37 -5.00 -7.68 -9.91
C ARG A 37 -5.91 -8.49 -10.80
N ASP A 38 -5.96 -8.12 -12.08
CA ASP A 38 -6.81 -8.77 -13.08
C ASP A 38 -6.43 -10.27 -13.25
N TYR A 39 -5.12 -10.55 -13.29
CA TYR A 39 -4.64 -11.93 -13.37
C TYR A 39 -5.04 -12.74 -12.14
N CYS A 40 -4.86 -12.19 -10.93
CA CYS A 40 -5.23 -12.86 -9.69
C CYS A 40 -6.73 -13.14 -9.62
N ALA A 41 -7.56 -12.16 -9.98
CA ALA A 41 -9.00 -12.31 -10.02
C ALA A 41 -9.45 -13.38 -11.03
N ALA A 42 -8.92 -13.33 -12.26
CA ALA A 42 -9.26 -14.28 -13.32
C ALA A 42 -8.82 -15.72 -13.04
N ASN A 43 -7.75 -15.91 -12.26
CA ASN A 43 -7.15 -17.22 -12.01
C ASN A 43 -7.29 -17.70 -10.55
N ASN A 44 -8.11 -17.02 -9.75
CA ASN A 44 -8.34 -17.34 -8.32
C ASN A 44 -7.02 -17.47 -7.54
N LYS A 45 -6.12 -16.48 -7.72
CA LYS A 45 -4.82 -16.42 -7.04
C LYS A 45 -4.87 -15.56 -5.79
N THR A 46 -4.04 -15.88 -4.81
CA THR A 46 -3.88 -15.05 -3.61
C THR A 46 -3.10 -13.79 -3.97
N LEU A 47 -3.68 -12.63 -3.68
CA LEU A 47 -3.09 -11.32 -3.91
C LEU A 47 -2.82 -10.62 -2.58
N PHE A 48 -1.61 -10.09 -2.42
CA PHE A 48 -1.29 -9.07 -1.43
C PHE A 48 -1.17 -7.73 -2.16
N ASP A 49 -2.23 -6.91 -2.08
CA ASP A 49 -2.31 -5.65 -2.81
C ASP A 49 -1.62 -4.51 -2.04
N PHE A 50 -0.30 -4.48 -2.16
CA PHE A 50 0.56 -3.54 -1.48
C PHE A 50 0.25 -2.08 -1.89
N ALA A 51 0.03 -1.86 -3.20
CA ALA A 51 -0.32 -0.53 -3.72
C ALA A 51 -1.68 -0.04 -3.20
N ASP A 52 -2.65 -0.93 -3.02
CA ASP A 52 -3.96 -0.54 -2.47
C ASP A 52 -3.84 -0.09 -1.01
N ILE A 53 -3.06 -0.82 -0.19
CA ILE A 53 -2.81 -0.45 1.21
C ILE A 53 -2.13 0.92 1.29
N GLU A 54 -1.23 1.25 0.38
CA GLU A 54 -0.56 2.56 0.31
C GLU A 54 -1.45 3.68 -0.24
N SER A 55 -2.54 3.32 -0.90
CA SER A 55 -3.45 4.27 -1.56
C SER A 55 -4.47 4.88 -0.62
N TYR A 56 -4.68 4.33 0.57
CA TYR A 56 -5.76 4.75 1.47
C TYR A 56 -5.30 4.91 2.92
N ASP A 57 -5.81 5.94 3.58
CA ASP A 57 -5.76 6.01 5.03
C ASP A 57 -6.77 5.00 5.65
N PRO A 58 -6.74 4.77 6.97
CA PRO A 58 -7.67 3.83 7.61
C PRO A 58 -9.17 4.16 7.48
N ASN A 59 -9.52 5.38 7.06
CA ASN A 59 -10.91 5.74 6.77
C ASN A 59 -11.40 5.21 5.41
N GLY A 60 -10.47 4.93 4.48
CA GLY A 60 -10.77 4.35 3.17
C GLY A 60 -11.57 5.26 2.24
N ILE A 61 -11.57 6.58 2.48
CA ILE A 61 -12.39 7.53 1.73
C ILE A 61 -11.65 8.11 0.53
N SER A 62 -10.41 8.55 0.75
CA SER A 62 -9.60 9.21 -0.27
C SER A 62 -8.61 8.24 -0.87
N ASN A 63 -8.56 8.19 -2.20
CA ASN A 63 -7.53 7.46 -2.93
C ASN A 63 -6.34 8.39 -3.18
N TYR A 64 -5.31 8.26 -2.36
CA TYR A 64 -4.11 9.10 -2.43
C TYR A 64 -3.22 8.78 -3.63
N MET A 65 -3.35 7.60 -4.25
CA MET A 65 -2.64 7.29 -5.49
C MET A 65 -3.01 8.26 -6.62
N VAL A 66 -4.28 8.69 -6.72
CA VAL A 66 -4.68 9.69 -7.73
C VAL A 66 -4.12 11.08 -7.46
N LEU A 67 -3.68 11.33 -6.23
CA LEU A 67 -2.97 12.52 -5.77
C LEU A 67 -1.45 12.32 -5.80
N LYS A 68 -0.96 11.36 -6.58
CA LYS A 68 0.45 11.01 -6.74
C LYS A 68 1.16 10.63 -5.44
N ALA A 69 0.48 9.90 -4.55
CA ALA A 69 1.13 9.40 -3.35
C ALA A 69 2.25 8.41 -3.69
N ASP A 70 3.28 8.42 -2.84
CA ASP A 70 4.39 7.49 -2.87
C ASP A 70 4.39 6.53 -1.66
N ASP A 71 5.39 5.68 -1.55
CA ASP A 71 5.55 4.71 -0.48
C ASP A 71 5.86 5.34 0.89
N HIS A 72 6.32 6.60 0.93
CA HIS A 72 6.46 7.41 2.15
C HIS A 72 5.14 8.01 2.63
N CYS A 73 4.05 7.79 1.91
CA CYS A 73 2.73 8.39 2.15
C CYS A 73 2.66 9.90 1.82
N ASP A 74 3.69 10.43 1.15
CA ASP A 74 3.69 11.81 0.68
C ASP A 74 2.85 11.94 -0.58
N TYR A 75 2.08 13.04 -0.70
CA TYR A 75 1.21 13.26 -1.84
C TYR A 75 1.06 14.74 -2.19
N ASP A 76 0.62 15.00 -3.41
CA ASP A 76 0.34 16.34 -3.95
C ASP A 76 -1.08 16.75 -3.58
N SER A 77 -1.24 17.59 -2.55
CA SER A 77 -2.57 17.95 -2.01
C SER A 77 -3.23 19.07 -2.81
N ASN A 78 -2.47 19.88 -3.54
CA ASN A 78 -2.93 21.07 -4.21
C ASN A 78 -2.91 20.97 -5.75
N GLY A 79 -2.31 19.89 -6.31
CA GLY A 79 -2.27 19.62 -7.75
C GLY A 79 -1.17 20.38 -8.51
N ASP A 80 -0.14 20.89 -7.81
CA ASP A 80 0.95 21.64 -8.45
C ASP A 80 2.10 20.76 -8.95
N GLY A 81 2.04 19.45 -8.68
CA GLY A 81 3.03 18.47 -9.11
C GLY A 81 4.11 18.18 -8.10
N SER A 82 4.05 18.78 -6.91
CA SER A 82 4.99 18.58 -5.81
C SER A 82 4.27 17.97 -4.61
N SER A 83 4.89 16.99 -3.94
CA SER A 83 4.35 16.46 -2.69
C SER A 83 4.50 17.48 -1.57
N ASP A 84 3.38 17.87 -0.96
CA ASP A 84 3.29 18.90 0.08
C ASP A 84 2.52 18.42 1.33
N ALA A 85 2.03 17.20 1.35
CA ALA A 85 1.30 16.60 2.47
C ALA A 85 1.66 15.12 2.63
N ASN A 86 1.38 14.58 3.84
CA ASN A 86 1.59 13.16 4.16
C ASN A 86 0.32 12.59 4.78
N TRP A 87 -0.35 11.65 4.11
CA TRP A 87 -1.63 11.15 4.55
C TRP A 87 -1.56 10.37 5.86
N ALA A 88 -0.47 9.62 6.09
CA ALA A 88 -0.32 8.82 7.31
C ALA A 88 -0.10 9.73 8.53
N ALA A 89 0.76 10.76 8.40
CA ALA A 89 0.98 11.75 9.45
C ALA A 89 -0.29 12.54 9.76
N ASN A 90 -1.03 12.95 8.74
CA ASN A 90 -2.29 13.69 8.87
C ASN A 90 -3.36 12.84 9.61
N TRP A 91 -3.48 11.56 9.23
CA TRP A 91 -4.44 10.67 9.87
C TRP A 91 -4.10 10.43 11.35
N VAL A 92 -2.83 10.17 11.67
CA VAL A 92 -2.35 9.98 13.05
C VAL A 92 -2.63 11.22 13.90
N ALA A 93 -2.33 12.41 13.38
CA ALA A 93 -2.58 13.67 14.08
C ALA A 93 -4.07 13.91 14.36
N ALA A 94 -4.93 13.54 13.42
CA ALA A 94 -6.39 13.68 13.55
C ALA A 94 -7.01 12.60 14.46
N ASN A 95 -6.34 11.48 14.69
CA ASN A 95 -6.87 10.30 15.39
C ASN A 95 -5.97 9.81 16.54
N PRO A 96 -5.59 10.68 17.52
CA PRO A 96 -4.54 10.34 18.49
C PRO A 96 -4.89 9.18 19.44
N SER A 97 -6.18 8.89 19.63
CA SER A 97 -6.66 7.83 20.54
C SER A 97 -7.02 6.53 19.82
N GLN A 98 -6.89 6.46 18.51
CA GLN A 98 -7.22 5.26 17.76
C GLN A 98 -6.17 4.16 17.96
N GLU A 99 -6.62 2.90 17.96
CA GLU A 99 -5.76 1.73 18.13
C GLU A 99 -4.58 1.69 17.13
N LEU A 100 -4.84 2.06 15.88
CA LEU A 100 -3.80 2.12 14.85
C LEU A 100 -2.75 3.19 15.12
N THR A 101 -3.14 4.35 15.68
CA THR A 101 -2.19 5.38 16.10
C THR A 101 -1.32 4.89 17.26
N ILE A 102 -1.93 4.21 18.25
CA ILE A 102 -1.20 3.63 19.37
C ILE A 102 -0.24 2.56 18.86
N LEU A 103 -0.69 1.65 17.98
CA LEU A 103 0.17 0.64 17.37
C LEU A 103 1.32 1.27 16.58
N ALA A 104 1.04 2.25 15.73
CA ALA A 104 2.05 2.96 14.95
C ALA A 104 3.13 3.60 15.86
N SER A 105 2.74 4.14 17.03
CA SER A 105 3.68 4.74 17.97
C SER A 105 4.65 3.73 18.62
N THR A 106 4.37 2.44 18.54
CA THR A 106 5.28 1.37 19.01
C THR A 106 6.30 0.94 17.95
N ILE A 107 6.11 1.38 16.72
CA ILE A 107 6.99 1.05 15.60
C ILE A 107 8.05 2.17 15.51
N CYS A 108 9.32 1.80 15.51
CA CYS A 108 10.38 2.80 15.40
C CYS A 108 10.34 3.47 14.01
N SER A 109 10.62 4.77 13.93
CA SER A 109 10.63 5.54 12.67
C SER A 109 11.54 4.94 11.61
N ASP A 110 12.68 4.41 12.02
CA ASP A 110 13.70 3.85 11.12
C ASP A 110 13.46 2.37 10.76
N CYS A 111 12.45 1.74 11.38
CA CYS A 111 12.08 0.34 11.10
C CYS A 111 11.22 0.18 9.87
N CYS A 112 10.60 1.25 9.39
CA CYS A 112 9.75 1.27 8.22
C CYS A 112 10.54 1.83 7.03
N ALA A 113 11.36 0.99 6.38
CA ALA A 113 12.05 1.42 5.18
C ALA A 113 11.05 2.00 4.17
N HIS A 114 11.30 3.22 3.71
CA HIS A 114 10.48 3.91 2.71
C HIS A 114 8.99 4.02 3.07
N SER A 115 8.66 4.20 4.38
CA SER A 115 7.25 4.31 4.76
C SER A 115 7.06 4.95 6.13
N GLN A 116 5.81 5.29 6.45
CA GLN A 116 5.41 5.78 7.78
C GLN A 116 5.02 4.62 8.70
N PRO A 117 5.19 4.73 10.03
CA PRO A 117 4.81 3.70 10.99
C PRO A 117 3.34 3.24 10.86
N LEU A 118 2.40 4.15 10.59
CA LEU A 118 0.99 3.79 10.35
C LEU A 118 0.85 2.87 9.14
N ASN A 119 1.49 3.19 8.02
CA ASN A 119 1.43 2.38 6.81
C ASN A 119 2.08 1.00 7.02
N CYS A 120 3.18 0.93 7.78
CA CYS A 120 3.77 -0.34 8.21
C CYS A 120 2.80 -1.18 9.06
N ALA A 121 2.08 -0.56 9.97
CA ALA A 121 1.07 -1.24 10.78
C ALA A 121 -0.06 -1.82 9.91
N LEU A 122 -0.53 -1.07 8.91
CA LEU A 122 -1.54 -1.53 7.95
C LEU A 122 -1.04 -2.71 7.12
N LYS A 123 0.17 -2.62 6.57
CA LYS A 123 0.81 -3.71 5.83
C LYS A 123 0.99 -4.96 6.69
N GLY A 124 1.46 -4.79 7.93
CA GLY A 124 1.61 -5.90 8.87
C GLY A 124 0.28 -6.59 9.20
N ARG A 125 -0.79 -5.82 9.41
CA ARG A 125 -2.14 -6.37 9.60
C ARG A 125 -2.64 -7.12 8.37
N ALA A 126 -2.48 -6.56 7.19
CA ALA A 126 -2.86 -7.21 5.94
C ALA A 126 -2.08 -8.52 5.72
N ALA A 127 -0.77 -8.52 5.98
CA ALA A 127 0.06 -9.73 5.88
C ALA A 127 -0.35 -10.83 6.86
N TRP A 128 -0.89 -10.47 8.03
CA TRP A 128 -1.38 -11.45 9.01
C TRP A 128 -2.59 -12.25 8.52
N TRP A 129 -3.35 -11.73 7.56
CA TRP A 129 -4.56 -12.38 7.01
C TRP A 129 -4.29 -13.24 5.76
N LEU A 130 -3.05 -13.30 5.27
CA LEU A 130 -2.65 -14.14 4.15
C LEU A 130 -2.46 -15.62 4.55
#